data_062d03c41504cf1d98c014dfc9272a8d
#
_entry.id   062d03c41504cf1d98c014dfc9272a8d
#
_cell.length_a   1.000
_cell.length_b   1.000
_cell.length_c   1.000
_cell.angle_alpha   90.00
_cell.angle_beta   90.00
_cell.angle_gamma   90.00
#
_symmetry.space_group_name_H-M   'P 1'
#
loop_
_entity.id
_entity.type
_entity.pdbx_description
1 polymer ?
#
loop_
_entity_poly.entity_id
_entity_poly.type
_entity_poly.pdbx_seq_one_letter_code
_entity_poly.pdbx_strand_id
1 'polypeptide(L)'
;VLLAVLRAGRLGPDIVVTADDAARASRFARDYLWPHADAVLGRACETPVESAMSAVWAHLVEQGAQTRRQLSRKFPKLDEGERAADRRTLLDAALDFLERRGKVEKEEQARGSTLYKPLVGHVFADRNDLGEAA
;
A
#
# COMPACT_ATOMS: atom_id res chain seq x y z
N VAL A 1 -14.46 -12.97 23.89
CA VAL A 1 -15.78 -13.59 24.24
C VAL A 1 -15.92 -14.95 23.59
N LEU A 2 -15.77 -15.08 22.25
CA LEU A 2 -15.97 -16.36 21.53
C LEU A 2 -15.13 -17.52 22.12
N LEU A 3 -13.85 -17.31 22.39
CA LEU A 3 -12.99 -18.35 22.97
C LEU A 3 -13.40 -18.74 24.37
N ALA A 4 -13.88 -17.79 25.18
CA ALA A 4 -14.42 -18.06 26.50
C ALA A 4 -15.71 -18.89 26.40
N VAL A 5 -16.58 -18.60 25.44
CA VAL A 5 -17.79 -19.38 25.15
C VAL A 5 -17.45 -20.79 24.71
N LEU A 6 -16.49 -20.96 23.80
CA LEU A 6 -16.05 -22.29 23.34
C LEU A 6 -15.47 -23.13 24.48
N ARG A 7 -14.70 -22.52 25.39
CA ARG A 7 -14.15 -23.19 26.54
C ARG A 7 -15.27 -23.61 27.54
N ALA A 8 -16.24 -22.73 27.78
CA ALA A 8 -17.35 -23.00 28.72
C ALA A 8 -18.38 -23.98 28.15
N GLY A 9 -18.42 -24.18 26.83
CA GLY A 9 -19.38 -25.04 26.14
C GLY A 9 -20.83 -24.56 26.21
N ARG A 10 -21.07 -23.32 26.66
CA ARG A 10 -22.39 -22.72 26.79
C ARG A 10 -22.34 -21.20 26.64
N LEU A 11 -23.47 -20.60 26.25
CA LEU A 11 -23.70 -19.18 26.31
C LEU A 11 -24.43 -18.82 27.63
N GLY A 12 -23.95 -17.80 28.32
CA GLY A 12 -24.59 -17.31 29.54
C GLY A 12 -23.93 -16.05 30.08
N PRO A 13 -24.60 -15.33 30.98
CA PRO A 13 -24.07 -14.10 31.59
C PRO A 13 -22.86 -14.35 32.49
N ASP A 14 -22.66 -15.59 32.94
CA ASP A 14 -21.62 -15.98 33.90
C ASP A 14 -20.30 -16.38 33.26
N ILE A 15 -20.15 -16.17 31.91
CA ILE A 15 -18.92 -16.50 31.22
C ILE A 15 -17.86 -15.44 31.49
N VAL A 16 -16.85 -15.83 32.26
CA VAL A 16 -15.70 -14.96 32.53
C VAL A 16 -14.63 -15.14 31.44
N VAL A 17 -14.28 -14.03 30.81
CA VAL A 17 -13.15 -13.97 29.87
C VAL A 17 -11.87 -13.88 30.69
N THR A 18 -11.00 -14.87 30.56
CA THR A 18 -9.71 -14.89 31.24
C THR A 18 -8.63 -14.16 30.42
N ALA A 19 -7.53 -13.80 31.09
CA ALA A 19 -6.35 -13.24 30.42
C ALA A 19 -5.79 -14.20 29.34
N ASP A 20 -5.89 -15.51 29.56
CA ASP A 20 -5.47 -16.52 28.59
C ASP A 20 -6.37 -16.53 27.34
N ASP A 21 -7.70 -16.41 27.52
CA ASP A 21 -8.64 -16.27 26.40
C ASP A 21 -8.32 -15.01 25.56
N ALA A 22 -8.02 -13.90 26.22
CA ALA A 22 -7.65 -12.65 25.57
C ALA A 22 -6.31 -12.77 24.82
N ALA A 23 -5.32 -13.40 25.43
CA ALA A 23 -4.01 -13.63 24.81
C ALA A 23 -4.11 -14.54 23.57
N ARG A 24 -4.91 -15.61 23.64
CA ARG A 24 -5.16 -16.50 22.49
C ARG A 24 -5.91 -15.79 21.37
N ALA A 25 -6.93 -15.00 21.70
CA ALA A 25 -7.68 -14.21 20.71
C ALA A 25 -6.79 -13.19 20.02
N SER A 26 -5.95 -12.47 20.76
CA SER A 26 -5.01 -11.50 20.23
C SER A 26 -3.97 -12.14 19.30
N ARG A 27 -3.46 -13.32 19.68
CA ARG A 27 -2.53 -14.09 18.86
C ARG A 27 -3.19 -14.55 17.57
N PHE A 28 -4.39 -15.13 17.64
CA PHE A 28 -5.16 -15.55 16.48
C PHE A 28 -5.48 -14.38 15.54
N ALA A 29 -5.88 -13.23 16.08
CA ALA A 29 -6.15 -12.04 15.29
C ALA A 29 -4.89 -11.55 14.55
N ARG A 30 -3.76 -11.48 15.23
CA ARG A 30 -2.49 -11.00 14.67
C ARG A 30 -1.89 -11.97 13.65
N ASP A 31 -1.85 -13.25 13.97
CA ASP A 31 -1.07 -14.24 13.22
C ASP A 31 -1.90 -14.85 12.07
N TYR A 32 -3.23 -14.81 12.18
CA TYR A 32 -4.12 -15.41 11.20
C TYR A 32 -5.09 -14.42 10.56
N LEU A 33 -5.93 -13.72 11.34
CA LEU A 33 -6.97 -12.86 10.76
C LEU A 33 -6.41 -11.65 10.03
N TRP A 34 -5.43 -10.98 10.61
CA TRP A 34 -4.87 -9.75 10.03
C TRP A 34 -4.20 -9.96 8.67
N PRO A 35 -3.29 -10.95 8.51
CA PRO A 35 -2.69 -11.22 7.21
C PRO A 35 -3.70 -11.65 6.15
N HIS A 36 -4.73 -12.42 6.53
CA HIS A 36 -5.77 -12.85 5.60
C HIS A 36 -6.70 -11.69 5.22
N ALA A 37 -7.10 -10.87 6.19
CA ALA A 37 -7.91 -9.69 5.93
C ALA A 37 -7.18 -8.69 5.02
N ASP A 38 -5.91 -8.44 5.27
CA ASP A 38 -5.08 -7.57 4.45
C ASP A 38 -4.94 -8.10 3.01
N ALA A 39 -4.70 -9.39 2.85
CA ALA A 39 -4.60 -10.03 1.54
C ALA A 39 -5.94 -10.03 0.76
N VAL A 40 -7.06 -10.21 1.43
CA VAL A 40 -8.40 -10.22 0.81
C VAL A 40 -8.87 -8.79 0.52
N LEU A 41 -8.79 -7.90 1.50
CA LEU A 41 -9.24 -6.51 1.36
C LEU A 41 -8.36 -5.73 0.39
N GLY A 42 -7.04 -5.96 0.41
CA GLY A 42 -6.13 -5.37 -0.54
C GLY A 42 -6.50 -5.69 -1.99
N ARG A 43 -6.88 -6.95 -2.25
CA ARG A 43 -7.31 -7.39 -3.60
C ARG A 43 -8.72 -6.94 -3.96
N ALA A 44 -9.64 -6.91 -3.00
CA ALA A 44 -11.04 -6.57 -3.23
C ALA A 44 -11.27 -5.07 -3.47
N CYS A 45 -10.38 -4.22 -2.98
CA CYS A 45 -10.49 -2.77 -3.06
C CYS A 45 -9.53 -2.14 -4.07
N GLU A 46 -8.69 -2.92 -4.77
CA GLU A 46 -7.79 -2.39 -5.79
C GLU A 46 -8.59 -1.95 -7.02
N THR A 47 -8.71 -0.65 -7.18
CA THR A 47 -9.13 -0.08 -8.46
C THR A 47 -8.04 -0.32 -9.52
N PRO A 48 -8.37 -0.31 -10.82
CA PRO A 48 -7.36 -0.41 -11.88
C PRO A 48 -6.22 0.59 -11.72
N VAL A 49 -6.51 1.78 -11.19
CA VAL A 49 -5.51 2.83 -10.92
C VAL A 49 -4.60 2.44 -9.75
N GLU A 50 -5.15 1.87 -8.67
CA GLU A 50 -4.36 1.43 -7.51
C GLU A 50 -3.45 0.26 -7.86
N SER A 51 -3.95 -0.68 -8.65
CA SER A 51 -3.13 -1.78 -9.18
C SER A 51 -2.00 -1.26 -10.07
N ALA A 52 -2.29 -0.31 -10.96
CA ALA A 52 -1.28 0.35 -11.79
C ALA A 52 -0.26 1.13 -10.94
N MET A 53 -0.72 1.85 -9.90
CA MET A 53 0.16 2.55 -8.95
C MET A 53 1.13 1.59 -8.26
N SER A 54 0.64 0.46 -7.76
CA SER A 54 1.46 -0.54 -7.07
C SER A 54 2.53 -1.11 -7.99
N ALA A 55 2.18 -1.43 -9.24
CA ALA A 55 3.12 -1.95 -10.24
C ALA A 55 4.18 -0.91 -10.62
N VAL A 56 3.79 0.33 -10.90
CA VAL A 56 4.69 1.43 -11.25
C VAL A 56 5.60 1.78 -10.08
N TRP A 57 5.06 1.84 -8.87
CA TRP A 57 5.83 2.10 -7.66
C TRP A 57 6.90 1.04 -7.41
N ALA A 58 6.53 -0.24 -7.45
CA ALA A 58 7.48 -1.34 -7.28
C ALA A 58 8.63 -1.26 -8.30
N HIS A 59 8.32 -0.95 -9.56
CA HIS A 59 9.32 -0.78 -10.61
C HIS A 59 10.25 0.41 -10.35
N LEU A 60 9.71 1.56 -9.95
CA LEU A 60 10.51 2.75 -9.63
C LEU A 60 11.43 2.51 -8.41
N VAL A 61 10.96 1.79 -7.39
CA VAL A 61 11.78 1.45 -6.22
C VAL A 61 12.92 0.51 -6.61
N GLU A 62 12.67 -0.44 -7.50
CA GLU A 62 13.67 -1.42 -7.95
C GLU A 62 14.69 -0.81 -8.93
N GLN A 63 14.24 -0.04 -9.90
CA GLN A 63 15.06 0.47 -11.01
C GLN A 63 15.54 1.91 -10.82
N GLY A 64 15.02 2.62 -9.82
CA GLY A 64 15.33 4.02 -9.58
C GLY A 64 14.54 4.98 -10.49
N ALA A 65 15.08 6.19 -10.66
CA ALA A 65 14.41 7.23 -11.44
C ALA A 65 14.24 6.85 -12.92
N GLN A 66 13.02 7.02 -13.43
CA GLN A 66 12.65 6.66 -14.81
C GLN A 66 11.92 7.79 -15.50
N THR A 67 12.18 7.95 -16.80
CA THR A 67 11.40 8.89 -17.63
C THR A 67 10.02 8.34 -17.97
N ARG A 68 9.06 9.25 -18.29
CA ARG A 68 7.73 8.85 -18.76
C ARG A 68 7.80 7.86 -19.95
N ARG A 69 8.76 8.07 -20.85
CA ARG A 69 8.97 7.20 -22.04
C ARG A 69 9.45 5.80 -21.65
N GLN A 70 10.32 5.69 -20.64
CA GLN A 70 10.80 4.39 -20.16
C GLN A 70 9.66 3.63 -19.49
N LEU A 71 8.86 4.30 -18.67
CA LEU A 71 7.67 3.73 -18.02
C LEU A 71 6.63 3.26 -19.05
N SER A 72 6.36 4.04 -20.10
CA SER A 72 5.46 3.65 -21.18
C SER A 72 5.92 2.36 -21.89
N ARG A 73 7.22 2.22 -22.13
CA ARG A 73 7.79 1.01 -22.74
C ARG A 73 7.70 -0.21 -21.81
N LYS A 74 7.82 0.00 -20.51
CA LYS A 74 7.72 -1.09 -19.51
C LYS A 74 6.27 -1.52 -19.27
N PHE A 75 5.35 -0.58 -19.30
CA PHE A 75 3.93 -0.79 -19.03
C PHE A 75 3.04 -0.41 -20.21
N PRO A 76 3.20 -1.05 -21.38
CA PRO A 76 2.44 -0.67 -22.58
C PRO A 76 0.93 -0.78 -22.40
N LYS A 77 0.46 -1.81 -21.67
CA LYS A 77 -0.96 -2.01 -21.38
C LYS A 77 -1.59 -0.89 -20.53
N LEU A 78 -0.80 -0.21 -19.69
CA LEU A 78 -1.26 0.92 -18.90
C LEU A 78 -1.30 2.21 -19.73
N ASP A 79 -0.55 2.25 -20.81
CA ASP A 79 -0.48 3.40 -21.73
C ASP A 79 -1.46 3.29 -22.91
N GLU A 80 -1.92 2.05 -23.22
CA GLU A 80 -2.87 1.75 -24.31
C GLU A 80 -4.36 1.89 -23.88
N GLY A 81 -4.64 2.05 -22.59
CA GLY A 81 -6.01 2.13 -22.07
C GLY A 81 -6.84 3.22 -22.75
N GLU A 82 -8.14 2.94 -22.93
CA GLU A 82 -9.12 3.84 -23.51
C GLU A 82 -8.87 5.27 -23.03
N ARG A 83 -8.64 6.13 -23.99
CA ARG A 83 -8.59 7.57 -23.78
C ARG A 83 -9.98 8.02 -23.30
N ALA A 84 -10.24 7.86 -21.98
CA ALA A 84 -11.37 8.49 -21.34
C ALA A 84 -11.39 9.96 -21.74
N ALA A 85 -12.54 10.60 -21.68
CA ALA A 85 -12.80 11.95 -22.17
C ALA A 85 -11.71 13.00 -21.88
N ASP A 86 -10.82 12.74 -20.89
CA ASP A 86 -9.71 13.62 -20.47
C ASP A 86 -8.34 13.30 -21.11
N ARG A 87 -8.26 12.41 -22.08
CA ARG A 87 -7.03 12.01 -22.77
C ARG A 87 -5.88 11.50 -21.87
N ARG A 88 -6.15 11.11 -20.65
CA ARG A 88 -5.16 10.58 -19.71
C ARG A 88 -5.15 9.06 -19.76
N THR A 89 -3.96 8.47 -19.86
CA THR A 89 -3.78 7.03 -19.78
C THR A 89 -3.84 6.58 -18.31
N LEU A 90 -4.05 5.28 -18.09
CA LEU A 90 -4.01 4.70 -16.74
C LEU A 90 -2.64 4.89 -16.08
N LEU A 91 -1.57 4.89 -16.88
CA LEU A 91 -0.21 5.18 -16.44
C LEU A 91 -0.08 6.63 -15.93
N ASP A 92 -0.65 7.61 -16.65
CA ASP A 92 -0.63 9.01 -16.24
C ASP A 92 -1.43 9.21 -14.93
N ALA A 93 -2.58 8.58 -14.82
CA ALA A 93 -3.36 8.60 -13.58
C ALA A 93 -2.58 8.01 -12.39
N ALA A 94 -1.91 6.88 -12.59
CA ALA A 94 -1.10 6.24 -11.56
C ALA A 94 0.08 7.13 -11.11
N LEU A 95 0.77 7.78 -12.05
CA LEU A 95 1.86 8.70 -11.75
C LEU A 95 1.38 9.95 -11.00
N ASP A 96 0.27 10.55 -11.40
CA ASP A 96 -0.34 11.69 -10.70
C ASP A 96 -0.73 11.32 -9.26
N PHE A 97 -1.27 10.12 -9.04
CA PHE A 97 -1.58 9.65 -7.69
C PHE A 97 -0.33 9.42 -6.83
N LEU A 98 0.73 8.85 -7.41
CA LEU A 98 2.00 8.64 -6.70
C LEU A 98 2.65 9.99 -6.31
N GLU A 99 2.59 10.99 -7.20
CA GLU A 99 3.06 12.34 -6.93
C GLU A 99 2.25 13.00 -5.80
N ARG A 100 0.92 12.97 -5.87
CA ARG A 100 0.02 13.52 -4.83
C ARG A 100 0.21 12.86 -3.46
N ARG A 101 0.57 11.59 -3.41
CA ARG A 101 0.88 10.86 -2.17
C ARG A 101 2.30 11.10 -1.69
N GLY A 102 3.09 11.92 -2.36
CA GLY A 102 4.47 12.22 -1.98
C GLY A 102 5.42 11.01 -2.11
N LYS A 103 5.05 9.99 -2.90
CA LYS A 103 5.90 8.83 -3.14
C LYS A 103 6.88 9.03 -4.28
N VAL A 104 6.56 9.91 -5.21
CA VAL A 104 7.36 10.20 -6.39
C VAL A 104 7.53 11.69 -6.54
N GLU A 105 8.74 12.12 -6.83
CA GLU A 105 9.06 13.49 -7.23
C GLU A 105 9.16 13.57 -8.75
N LYS A 106 8.51 14.59 -9.30
CA LYS A 106 8.51 14.87 -10.73
C LYS A 106 9.55 15.97 -11.03
N GLU A 107 10.50 15.67 -11.89
CA GLU A 107 11.52 16.61 -12.33
C GLU A 107 11.43 16.82 -13.86
N GLU A 108 11.26 18.05 -14.27
CA GLU A 108 11.30 18.39 -15.70
C GLU A 108 12.75 18.54 -16.16
N GLN A 109 13.13 17.73 -17.14
CA GLN A 109 14.47 17.77 -17.72
C GLN A 109 14.53 18.70 -18.92
N ALA A 110 15.74 19.21 -19.20
CA ALA A 110 16.04 19.89 -20.45
C ALA A 110 15.61 19.01 -21.66
N ARG A 111 14.86 19.55 -22.61
CA ARG A 111 14.23 18.88 -23.76
C ARG A 111 12.80 18.37 -23.54
N GLY A 112 12.11 18.81 -22.49
CA GLY A 112 10.70 18.47 -22.27
C GLY A 112 10.43 17.02 -21.86
N SER A 113 11.44 16.28 -21.39
CA SER A 113 11.23 14.97 -20.80
C SER A 113 10.99 15.10 -19.30
N THR A 114 10.03 14.34 -18.79
CA THR A 114 9.74 14.30 -17.35
C THR A 114 10.38 13.06 -16.74
N LEU A 115 11.15 13.26 -15.67
CA LEU A 115 11.75 12.21 -14.85
C LEU A 115 10.96 12.03 -13.57
N TYR A 116 10.65 10.79 -13.22
CA TYR A 116 9.97 10.41 -11.98
C TYR A 116 10.96 9.72 -11.06
N LYS A 117 11.22 10.32 -9.89
CA LYS A 117 12.15 9.80 -8.87
C LYS A 117 11.37 9.20 -7.71
N PRO A 118 11.62 7.96 -7.31
CA PRO A 118 11.01 7.41 -6.11
C PRO A 118 11.60 8.09 -4.87
N LEU A 119 10.73 8.55 -3.97
CA LEU A 119 11.11 9.09 -2.67
C LEU A 119 11.17 7.93 -1.65
N VAL A 120 12.20 7.12 -1.73
CA VAL A 120 12.44 6.01 -0.80
C VAL A 120 13.35 6.51 0.31
N GLY A 121 12.85 6.57 1.54
CA GLY A 121 13.71 6.66 2.71
C GLY A 121 13.62 7.90 3.59
N HIS A 122 12.75 8.88 3.33
CA HIS A 122 12.63 10.02 4.24
C HIS A 122 11.61 9.86 5.39
N VAL A 123 10.80 8.81 5.41
CA VAL A 123 9.74 8.65 6.42
C VAL A 123 10.22 7.89 7.68
N PHE A 124 11.37 7.24 7.63
CA PHE A 124 11.88 6.47 8.78
C PHE A 124 13.12 7.07 9.48
N ALA A 125 13.75 8.10 8.92
CA ALA A 125 14.90 8.76 9.56
C ALA A 125 14.51 9.67 10.72
N ASP A 126 13.31 10.29 10.66
CA ASP A 126 12.88 11.27 11.70
C ASP A 126 12.27 10.65 12.96
N ARG A 127 12.12 9.31 13.03
CA ARG A 127 11.58 8.66 14.24
C ARG A 127 12.62 8.22 15.25
N ASN A 128 13.89 8.21 14.87
CA ASN A 128 14.97 7.82 15.81
C ASN A 128 15.62 9.00 16.54
N ASP A 129 15.35 10.26 16.13
CA ASP A 129 15.92 11.43 16.81
C ASP A 129 15.11 11.93 18.02
N LEU A 130 13.99 11.29 18.35
CA LEU A 130 13.22 11.63 19.57
C LEU A 130 13.51 10.73 20.77
N GLY A 131 14.54 9.90 20.72
CA GLY A 131 14.89 8.91 21.75
C GLY A 131 16.11 9.20 22.60
N GLU A 132 16.87 10.27 22.34
CA GLU A 132 18.06 10.61 23.13
C GLU A 132 18.04 12.03 23.63
N ALA A 133 17.08 12.34 24.49
CA ALA A 133 17.09 13.51 25.37
C ALA A 133 16.49 13.09 26.71
N ALA A 134 17.23 12.33 27.46
CA ALA A 134 17.03 12.15 28.88
C ALA A 134 18.36 12.27 29.59
#